data_eb5323f95474a4613394137a864b3dd4
#
_entry.id   eb5323f95474a4613394137a864b3dd4
#
_cell.length_a   1.000
_cell.length_b   1.000
_cell.length_c   1.000
_cell.angle_alpha   90.00
_cell.angle_beta   90.00
_cell.angle_gamma   90.00
#
_symmetry.space_group_name_H-M   'P 1'
#
loop_
_entity.id
_entity.type
_entity.pdbx_description
1 polymer ?
#
loop_
_entity_poly.entity_id
_entity_poly.type
_entity_poly.pdbx_seq_one_letter_code
_entity_poly.pdbx_strand_id
1 'polypeptide(L)'
;RLTGKITLERIPNWGRREVIPQHKAILDKFSAHVTTQRNWAESSVSTVTSVARVFLLELEDHGIVSIETVAMMDIATCVTRMLGRYTGGMRSALFGIRTFLRFLYEAEITADNFCKTLPEFVCPRKNFREGFSDDELERLLSQPDITSAVGKRDYAMMVLAVQSGLRSCDIIRLTFDCINWRTREIRVVQHKTGQPIVIPLEPETGNAIADYLLNGRPKSSLPQIFLCHVGAVRALKSRTGSAIVSKYMKGAGIHSGYRGFHSFRRTFATNLLQNEVPIELIQQMLGQTHIDSAKPYLSIDEQGLKRCALPLLSHGKEVGN
;
A
#
# COMPACT_ATOMS: atom_id res chain seq x y z
N ARG A 1 -13.55 3.65 41.50
CA ARG A 1 -12.12 3.59 41.04
C ARG A 1 -11.78 2.11 40.85
N LEU A 2 -11.90 1.60 39.64
CA LEU A 2 -11.45 0.25 39.26
C LEU A 2 -10.06 0.42 38.65
N THR A 3 -9.01 0.19 39.42
CA THR A 3 -7.64 0.05 38.92
C THR A 3 -7.40 -1.42 38.55
N GLY A 4 -8.05 -1.87 37.47
CA GLY A 4 -7.68 -3.11 36.84
C GLY A 4 -6.44 -2.88 35.98
N LYS A 5 -5.29 -3.39 36.38
CA LYS A 5 -4.12 -3.53 35.51
C LYS A 5 -4.53 -4.42 34.35
N ILE A 6 -4.75 -3.82 33.16
CA ILE A 6 -4.85 -4.57 31.92
C ILE A 6 -3.45 -5.13 31.66
N THR A 7 -3.24 -6.38 31.99
CA THR A 7 -2.07 -7.13 31.54
C THR A 7 -2.24 -7.30 30.04
N LEU A 8 -1.49 -6.51 29.26
CA LEU A 8 -1.34 -6.75 27.83
C LEU A 8 -0.70 -8.13 27.68
N GLU A 9 -1.51 -9.15 27.43
CA GLU A 9 -1.01 -10.44 26.98
C GLU A 9 -0.11 -10.16 25.77
N ARG A 10 1.13 -10.63 25.84
CA ARG A 10 2.08 -10.51 24.72
C ARG A 10 1.38 -11.04 23.47
N ILE A 11 1.23 -10.19 22.45
CA ILE A 11 0.77 -10.61 21.12
C ILE A 11 1.64 -11.79 20.73
N PRO A 12 1.06 -12.98 20.51
CA PRO A 12 1.84 -14.15 20.12
C PRO A 12 2.69 -13.80 18.91
N ASN A 13 3.96 -14.16 18.93
CA ASN A 13 4.89 -13.84 17.83
C ASN A 13 4.61 -14.80 16.65
N TRP A 14 3.43 -14.65 16.04
CA TRP A 14 3.00 -15.43 14.88
C TRP A 14 3.98 -15.34 13.70
N GLY A 15 4.84 -14.31 13.68
CA GLY A 15 5.81 -14.12 12.61
C GLY A 15 6.84 -15.23 12.47
N ARG A 16 7.14 -15.97 13.57
CA ARG A 16 8.16 -17.01 13.60
C ARG A 16 7.63 -18.41 13.92
N ARG A 17 6.38 -18.52 14.37
CA ARG A 17 5.76 -19.79 14.71
C ARG A 17 5.32 -20.51 13.43
N GLU A 18 5.68 -21.76 13.29
CA GLU A 18 5.17 -22.62 12.22
C GLU A 18 3.88 -23.31 12.67
N VAL A 19 2.99 -23.57 11.72
CA VAL A 19 1.79 -24.37 11.93
C VAL A 19 2.16 -25.85 12.01
N ILE A 20 1.30 -26.67 12.61
CA ILE A 20 1.49 -28.12 12.66
C ILE A 20 1.58 -28.74 11.25
N PRO A 21 2.24 -29.91 11.07
CA PRO A 21 2.45 -30.49 9.73
C PRO A 21 1.18 -30.67 8.90
N GLN A 22 0.05 -31.05 9.52
CA GLN A 22 -1.24 -31.19 8.84
C GLN A 22 -1.75 -29.87 8.28
N HIS A 23 -1.72 -28.79 9.08
CA HIS A 23 -2.09 -27.46 8.66
C HIS A 23 -1.14 -26.89 7.61
N LYS A 24 0.16 -27.23 7.68
CA LYS A 24 1.13 -26.84 6.68
C LYS A 24 0.81 -27.43 5.31
N ALA A 25 0.45 -28.71 5.26
CA ALA A 25 0.04 -29.36 4.02
C ALA A 25 -1.19 -28.67 3.37
N ILE A 26 -2.16 -28.26 4.19
CA ILE A 26 -3.34 -27.52 3.71
C ILE A 26 -2.94 -26.11 3.23
N LEU A 27 -2.06 -25.44 3.95
CA LEU A 27 -1.58 -24.12 3.60
C LEU A 27 -0.80 -24.11 2.28
N ASP A 28 0.01 -25.14 2.04
CA ASP A 28 0.76 -25.34 0.80
C ASP A 28 -0.19 -25.59 -0.39
N LYS A 29 -1.22 -26.43 -0.21
CA LYS A 29 -2.29 -26.62 -1.20
C LYS A 29 -3.04 -25.33 -1.49
N PHE A 30 -3.37 -24.55 -0.47
CA PHE A 30 -4.01 -23.25 -0.62
C PHE A 30 -3.14 -22.27 -1.40
N SER A 31 -1.86 -22.18 -1.08
CA SER A 31 -0.91 -21.32 -1.78
C SER A 31 -0.81 -21.68 -3.26
N ALA A 32 -0.72 -22.98 -3.58
CA ALA A 32 -0.73 -23.46 -4.96
C ALA A 32 -2.04 -23.13 -5.67
N HIS A 33 -3.19 -23.32 -5.03
CA HIS A 33 -4.51 -23.02 -5.57
C HIS A 33 -4.67 -21.54 -5.95
N VAL A 34 -4.33 -20.61 -5.04
CA VAL A 34 -4.47 -19.18 -5.34
C VAL A 34 -3.46 -18.68 -6.38
N THR A 35 -2.33 -19.36 -6.51
CA THR A 35 -1.32 -19.03 -7.53
C THR A 35 -1.78 -19.46 -8.92
N THR A 36 -2.29 -20.68 -9.05
CA THR A 36 -2.63 -21.29 -10.35
C THR A 36 -4.00 -20.88 -10.85
N GLN A 37 -5.04 -20.99 -10.02
CA GLN A 37 -6.42 -20.78 -10.47
C GLN A 37 -6.84 -19.32 -10.58
N ARG A 38 -6.23 -18.41 -9.80
CA ARG A 38 -6.63 -17.00 -9.76
C ARG A 38 -5.66 -16.04 -10.41
N ASN A 39 -4.55 -16.53 -10.90
CA ASN A 39 -3.50 -15.71 -11.52
C ASN A 39 -3.17 -14.43 -10.74
N TRP A 40 -3.10 -14.56 -9.42
CA TRP A 40 -2.86 -13.42 -8.55
C TRP A 40 -1.38 -13.05 -8.51
N ALA A 41 -1.12 -11.75 -8.34
CA ALA A 41 0.23 -11.28 -8.11
C ALA A 41 0.84 -11.92 -6.85
N GLU A 42 2.12 -12.24 -6.86
CA GLU A 42 2.87 -12.87 -5.76
C GLU A 42 2.62 -12.20 -4.41
N SER A 43 2.54 -10.85 -4.40
CA SER A 43 2.26 -10.08 -3.18
C SER A 43 0.86 -10.35 -2.62
N SER A 44 -0.14 -10.59 -3.48
CA SER A 44 -1.50 -10.93 -3.06
C SER A 44 -1.56 -12.35 -2.51
N VAL A 45 -0.91 -13.30 -3.19
CA VAL A 45 -0.76 -14.70 -2.71
C VAL A 45 -0.09 -14.70 -1.35
N SER A 46 1.06 -14.04 -1.20
CA SER A 46 1.78 -13.93 0.08
C SER A 46 0.90 -13.34 1.20
N THR A 47 0.06 -12.34 0.89
CA THR A 47 -0.83 -11.72 1.87
C THR A 47 -1.90 -12.70 2.35
N VAL A 48 -2.64 -13.34 1.44
CA VAL A 48 -3.72 -14.26 1.84
C VAL A 48 -3.19 -15.53 2.50
N THR A 49 -2.06 -16.05 2.04
CA THR A 49 -1.39 -17.21 2.66
C THR A 49 -0.90 -16.87 4.07
N SER A 50 -0.35 -15.66 4.27
CA SER A 50 0.04 -15.19 5.60
C SER A 50 -1.15 -15.07 6.55
N VAL A 51 -2.28 -14.56 6.07
CA VAL A 51 -3.53 -14.48 6.85
C VAL A 51 -4.06 -15.87 7.18
N ALA A 52 -4.09 -16.78 6.21
CA ALA A 52 -4.52 -18.17 6.42
C ALA A 52 -3.64 -18.86 7.47
N ARG A 53 -2.32 -18.67 7.41
CA ARG A 53 -1.39 -19.19 8.43
C ARG A 53 -1.71 -18.67 9.82
N VAL A 54 -1.96 -17.38 9.97
CA VAL A 54 -2.33 -16.77 11.27
C VAL A 54 -3.65 -17.35 11.78
N PHE A 55 -4.62 -17.55 10.89
CA PHE A 55 -5.90 -18.16 11.24
C PHE A 55 -5.73 -19.62 11.71
N LEU A 56 -4.89 -20.41 11.04
CA LEU A 56 -4.57 -21.78 11.45
C LEU A 56 -3.88 -21.83 12.82
N LEU A 57 -2.94 -20.92 13.08
CA LEU A 57 -2.30 -20.79 14.39
C LEU A 57 -3.30 -20.46 15.50
N GLU A 58 -4.31 -19.64 15.20
CA GLU A 58 -5.38 -19.31 16.15
C GLU A 58 -6.26 -20.54 16.45
N LEU A 59 -6.54 -21.39 15.45
CA LEU A 59 -7.23 -22.67 15.64
C LEU A 59 -6.43 -23.61 16.53
N GLU A 60 -5.11 -23.73 16.29
CA GLU A 60 -4.21 -24.53 17.09
C GLU A 60 -4.15 -24.06 18.56
N ASP A 61 -4.13 -22.74 18.79
CA ASP A 61 -4.16 -22.14 20.12
C ASP A 61 -5.47 -22.45 20.88
N HIS A 62 -6.53 -22.83 20.15
CA HIS A 62 -7.80 -23.30 20.71
C HIS A 62 -7.92 -24.83 20.79
N GLY A 63 -6.84 -25.56 20.52
CA GLY A 63 -6.81 -27.02 20.56
C GLY A 63 -7.47 -27.69 19.35
N ILE A 64 -7.79 -26.91 18.29
CA ILE A 64 -8.38 -27.45 17.06
C ILE A 64 -7.26 -27.87 16.13
N VAL A 65 -7.04 -29.17 16.04
CA VAL A 65 -5.98 -29.79 15.24
C VAL A 65 -6.50 -30.30 13.89
N SER A 66 -7.77 -30.74 13.84
CA SER A 66 -8.40 -31.24 12.61
C SER A 66 -9.37 -30.20 12.06
N ILE A 67 -9.07 -29.72 10.84
CA ILE A 67 -9.92 -28.77 10.13
C ILE A 67 -11.20 -29.41 9.62
N GLU A 68 -11.19 -30.72 9.36
CA GLU A 68 -12.33 -31.48 8.87
C GLU A 68 -13.52 -31.47 9.86
N THR A 69 -13.21 -31.40 11.17
CA THR A 69 -14.20 -31.43 12.25
C THR A 69 -14.52 -30.08 12.86
N VAL A 70 -13.97 -29.00 12.29
CA VAL A 70 -14.18 -27.64 12.80
C VAL A 70 -15.64 -27.24 12.71
N ALA A 71 -16.18 -26.69 13.81
CA ALA A 71 -17.54 -26.17 13.84
C ALA A 71 -17.61 -24.67 13.52
N MET A 72 -18.79 -24.20 13.11
CA MET A 72 -19.03 -22.78 12.84
C MET A 72 -18.66 -21.88 14.02
N MET A 73 -18.95 -22.32 15.25
CA MET A 73 -18.66 -21.56 16.47
C MET A 73 -17.17 -21.39 16.70
N ASP A 74 -16.35 -22.41 16.37
CA ASP A 74 -14.90 -22.35 16.47
C ASP A 74 -14.35 -21.30 15.53
N ILE A 75 -14.82 -21.29 14.27
CA ILE A 75 -14.42 -20.30 13.26
C ILE A 75 -14.80 -18.90 13.72
N ALA A 76 -16.04 -18.70 14.18
CA ALA A 76 -16.51 -17.40 14.64
C ALA A 76 -15.67 -16.88 15.83
N THR A 77 -15.37 -17.75 16.77
CA THR A 77 -14.52 -17.43 17.93
C THR A 77 -13.11 -17.05 17.51
N CYS A 78 -12.46 -17.87 16.68
CA CYS A 78 -11.10 -17.61 16.19
C CYS A 78 -11.02 -16.33 15.36
N VAL A 79 -11.99 -16.09 14.47
CA VAL A 79 -12.06 -14.86 13.67
C VAL A 79 -12.23 -13.64 14.57
N THR A 80 -13.12 -13.68 15.55
CA THR A 80 -13.37 -12.58 16.48
C THR A 80 -12.10 -12.25 17.27
N ARG A 81 -11.41 -13.24 17.81
CA ARG A 81 -10.16 -13.06 18.56
C ARG A 81 -9.04 -12.54 17.67
N MET A 82 -8.89 -13.11 16.49
CA MET A 82 -7.90 -12.66 15.51
C MET A 82 -8.15 -11.20 15.13
N LEU A 83 -9.39 -10.81 14.82
CA LEU A 83 -9.74 -9.44 14.44
C LEU A 83 -9.56 -8.46 15.60
N GLY A 84 -9.82 -8.84 16.83
CA GLY A 84 -9.58 -8.01 18.02
C GLY A 84 -8.12 -7.60 18.20
N ARG A 85 -7.19 -8.33 17.59
CA ARG A 85 -5.74 -8.03 17.63
C ARG A 85 -5.27 -7.12 16.49
N TYR A 86 -6.09 -6.89 15.47
CA TYR A 86 -5.75 -6.01 14.35
C TYR A 86 -6.06 -4.54 14.69
N THR A 87 -5.02 -3.71 14.72
CA THR A 87 -5.16 -2.25 14.81
C THR A 87 -5.41 -1.59 13.45
N GLY A 88 -5.26 -2.34 12.37
CA GLY A 88 -5.50 -1.93 10.99
C GLY A 88 -5.41 -3.12 10.03
N GLY A 89 -5.85 -2.95 8.78
CA GLY A 89 -5.82 -4.03 7.78
C GLY A 89 -6.90 -5.10 7.96
N MET A 90 -7.87 -4.91 8.83
CA MET A 90 -8.95 -5.86 9.12
C MET A 90 -9.71 -6.32 7.87
N ARG A 91 -9.94 -5.42 6.90
CA ARG A 91 -10.56 -5.78 5.61
C ARG A 91 -9.71 -6.81 4.84
N SER A 92 -8.40 -6.64 4.81
CA SER A 92 -7.47 -7.58 4.14
C SER A 92 -7.40 -8.91 4.88
N ALA A 93 -7.46 -8.88 6.22
CA ALA A 93 -7.51 -10.09 7.03
C ALA A 93 -8.81 -10.87 6.75
N LEU A 94 -9.98 -10.23 6.81
CA LEU A 94 -11.26 -10.88 6.48
C LEU A 94 -11.31 -11.40 5.05
N PHE A 95 -10.77 -10.65 4.10
CA PHE A 95 -10.67 -11.11 2.71
C PHE A 95 -9.80 -12.38 2.60
N GLY A 96 -8.66 -12.41 3.29
CA GLY A 96 -7.79 -13.60 3.32
C GLY A 96 -8.46 -14.79 3.97
N ILE A 97 -9.14 -14.60 5.12
CA ILE A 97 -9.89 -15.67 5.80
C ILE A 97 -11.01 -16.19 4.90
N ARG A 98 -11.84 -15.33 4.30
CA ARG A 98 -12.90 -15.75 3.38
C ARG A 98 -12.36 -16.55 2.20
N THR A 99 -11.25 -16.12 1.64
CA THR A 99 -10.61 -16.81 0.52
C THR A 99 -10.15 -18.20 0.94
N PHE A 100 -9.57 -18.32 2.13
CA PHE A 100 -9.11 -19.59 2.67
C PHE A 100 -10.27 -20.53 3.00
N LEU A 101 -11.31 -20.06 3.70
CA LEU A 101 -12.49 -20.86 4.03
C LEU A 101 -13.25 -21.32 2.76
N ARG A 102 -13.29 -20.50 1.72
CA ARG A 102 -13.84 -20.91 0.42
C ARG A 102 -13.02 -22.03 -0.20
N PHE A 103 -11.71 -21.92 -0.17
CA PHE A 103 -10.82 -22.97 -0.66
C PHE A 103 -11.03 -24.28 0.11
N LEU A 104 -11.16 -24.25 1.44
CA LEU A 104 -11.40 -25.46 2.24
C LEU A 104 -12.68 -26.19 1.80
N TYR A 105 -13.73 -25.43 1.51
CA TYR A 105 -15.00 -25.98 1.02
C TYR A 105 -14.88 -26.49 -0.43
N GLU A 106 -14.29 -25.72 -1.33
CA GLU A 106 -14.08 -26.10 -2.74
C GLU A 106 -13.14 -27.32 -2.91
N ALA A 107 -12.22 -27.51 -1.98
CA ALA A 107 -11.32 -28.65 -1.92
C ALA A 107 -11.87 -29.84 -1.11
N GLU A 108 -13.16 -29.79 -0.71
CA GLU A 108 -13.85 -30.82 0.06
C GLU A 108 -13.15 -31.19 1.40
N ILE A 109 -12.38 -30.23 1.96
CA ILE A 109 -11.71 -30.41 3.27
C ILE A 109 -12.72 -30.15 4.40
N THR A 110 -13.68 -29.24 4.21
CA THR A 110 -14.78 -29.00 5.15
C THR A 110 -16.11 -29.29 4.48
N ALA A 111 -17.05 -29.89 5.24
CA ALA A 111 -18.38 -30.21 4.75
C ALA A 111 -19.21 -28.93 4.52
N ASP A 112 -19.02 -27.90 5.35
CA ASP A 112 -19.77 -26.67 5.33
C ASP A 112 -19.02 -25.49 4.70
N ASN A 113 -19.78 -24.61 4.04
CA ASN A 113 -19.25 -23.38 3.47
C ASN A 113 -19.25 -22.23 4.50
N PHE A 114 -18.24 -22.21 5.35
CA PHE A 114 -18.09 -21.22 6.41
C PHE A 114 -17.82 -19.78 5.90
N CYS A 115 -17.47 -19.59 4.64
CA CYS A 115 -17.18 -18.25 4.12
C CYS A 115 -18.41 -17.32 4.11
N LYS A 116 -19.64 -17.90 4.11
CA LYS A 116 -20.92 -17.17 4.13
C LYS A 116 -21.27 -16.65 5.53
N THR A 117 -20.70 -17.22 6.58
CA THR A 117 -21.01 -16.86 7.97
C THR A 117 -20.18 -15.68 8.50
N LEU A 118 -19.11 -15.34 7.78
CA LEU A 118 -18.28 -14.19 8.16
C LEU A 118 -19.04 -12.88 7.92
N PRO A 119 -19.05 -11.97 8.90
CA PRO A 119 -19.76 -10.70 8.76
C PRO A 119 -19.24 -9.90 7.57
N GLU A 120 -20.14 -9.29 6.82
CA GLU A 120 -19.75 -8.25 5.87
C GLU A 120 -19.27 -7.04 6.66
N PHE A 121 -17.97 -6.91 6.77
CA PHE A 121 -17.38 -5.82 7.52
C PHE A 121 -17.34 -4.55 6.67
N VAL A 122 -18.29 -3.67 6.89
CA VAL A 122 -18.21 -2.29 6.41
C VAL A 122 -17.27 -1.54 7.35
N CYS A 123 -15.98 -1.57 7.06
CA CYS A 123 -15.04 -0.69 7.77
C CYS A 123 -15.36 0.75 7.39
N PRO A 124 -15.79 1.61 8.31
CA PRO A 124 -15.90 3.02 8.00
C PRO A 124 -14.54 3.49 7.50
N ARG A 125 -14.52 4.22 6.39
CA ARG A 125 -13.28 4.78 5.86
C ARG A 125 -12.72 5.70 6.93
N LYS A 126 -11.77 5.19 7.72
CA LYS A 126 -11.04 6.04 8.66
C LYS A 126 -10.24 7.05 7.84
N ASN A 127 -10.46 8.29 8.19
CA ASN A 127 -9.76 9.50 7.83
C ASN A 127 -8.87 9.46 6.59
N PHE A 128 -9.14 10.39 5.71
CA PHE A 128 -8.27 10.70 4.59
C PHE A 128 -6.82 10.80 5.09
N ARG A 129 -5.92 10.07 4.43
CA ARG A 129 -4.49 10.17 4.73
C ARG A 129 -3.93 11.29 3.86
N GLU A 130 -3.54 12.37 4.48
CA GLU A 130 -2.93 13.51 3.82
C GLU A 130 -1.62 13.15 3.10
N GLY A 131 -1.27 13.93 2.09
CA GLY A 131 0.04 13.96 1.49
C GLY A 131 1.07 14.61 2.42
N PHE A 132 2.17 15.05 1.87
CA PHE A 132 3.12 15.94 2.54
C PHE A 132 2.74 17.40 2.22
N SER A 133 2.87 18.31 3.16
CA SER A 133 2.85 19.75 2.89
C SER A 133 4.14 20.18 2.18
N ASP A 134 4.15 21.37 1.60
CA ASP A 134 5.33 21.88 0.89
C ASP A 134 6.52 22.02 1.84
N ASP A 135 6.31 22.53 3.06
CA ASP A 135 7.33 22.61 4.12
C ASP A 135 7.84 21.21 4.54
N GLU A 136 6.96 20.22 4.65
CA GLU A 136 7.36 18.86 4.92
C GLU A 136 8.16 18.24 3.77
N LEU A 137 7.79 18.55 2.51
CA LEU A 137 8.53 18.09 1.33
C LEU A 137 9.93 18.69 1.29
N GLU A 138 10.06 19.99 1.51
CA GLU A 138 11.35 20.67 1.52
C GLU A 138 12.26 20.09 2.59
N ARG A 139 11.77 19.95 3.82
CA ARG A 139 12.53 19.31 4.92
C ARG A 139 12.86 17.85 4.63
N LEU A 140 11.98 17.10 3.97
CA LEU A 140 12.20 15.70 3.63
C LEU A 140 13.24 15.54 2.52
N LEU A 141 13.17 16.38 1.48
CA LEU A 141 14.10 16.33 0.34
C LEU A 141 15.50 16.86 0.67
N SER A 142 15.63 17.69 1.73
CA SER A 142 16.94 18.14 2.22
C SER A 142 17.70 17.11 3.07
N GLN A 143 17.04 16.00 3.49
CA GLN A 143 17.67 15.02 4.36
C GLN A 143 18.71 14.10 3.69
N PRO A 144 18.57 13.68 2.42
CA PRO A 144 19.56 12.82 1.80
C PRO A 144 20.92 13.52 1.67
N ASP A 145 21.95 12.86 2.15
CA ASP A 145 23.34 13.29 1.89
C ASP A 145 23.70 13.03 0.43
N ILE A 146 23.55 14.05 -0.40
CA ILE A 146 23.84 13.98 -1.84
C ILE A 146 25.35 13.87 -2.18
N THR A 147 26.23 13.87 -1.19
CA THR A 147 27.66 13.53 -1.41
C THR A 147 27.85 12.03 -1.44
N SER A 148 26.97 11.26 -0.80
CA SER A 148 27.00 9.81 -0.76
C SER A 148 26.23 9.17 -1.91
N ALA A 149 26.70 8.04 -2.41
CA ALA A 149 26.04 7.26 -3.46
C ALA A 149 24.60 6.83 -3.10
N VAL A 150 24.38 6.47 -1.83
CA VAL A 150 23.04 6.11 -1.31
C VAL A 150 22.14 7.33 -1.24
N GLY A 151 22.67 8.46 -0.79
CA GLY A 151 21.88 9.70 -0.70
C GLY A 151 21.49 10.23 -2.08
N LYS A 152 22.40 10.21 -3.07
CA LYS A 152 22.06 10.54 -4.47
C LYS A 152 20.91 9.67 -5.01
N ARG A 153 20.97 8.35 -4.78
CA ARG A 153 19.90 7.42 -5.16
C ARG A 153 18.58 7.79 -4.51
N ASP A 154 18.60 7.95 -3.20
CA ASP A 154 17.40 8.15 -2.40
C ASP A 154 16.75 9.50 -2.74
N TYR A 155 17.57 10.54 -2.93
CA TYR A 155 17.12 11.86 -3.41
C TYR A 155 16.46 11.77 -4.79
N ALA A 156 17.13 11.17 -5.78
CA ALA A 156 16.58 11.01 -7.11
C ALA A 156 15.25 10.24 -7.11
N MET A 157 15.12 9.18 -6.29
CA MET A 157 13.87 8.43 -6.15
C MET A 157 12.76 9.27 -5.54
N MET A 158 13.06 10.12 -4.55
CA MET A 158 12.05 10.95 -3.89
C MET A 158 11.60 12.11 -4.78
N VAL A 159 12.51 12.82 -5.43
CA VAL A 159 12.19 13.90 -6.38
C VAL A 159 11.32 13.37 -7.51
N LEU A 160 11.71 12.23 -8.11
CA LEU A 160 10.90 11.58 -9.13
C LEU A 160 9.50 11.24 -8.61
N ALA A 161 9.37 10.74 -7.38
CA ALA A 161 8.08 10.41 -6.81
C ALA A 161 7.18 11.64 -6.58
N VAL A 162 7.77 12.77 -6.15
CA VAL A 162 7.07 14.04 -5.94
C VAL A 162 6.55 14.60 -7.27
N GLN A 163 7.40 14.62 -8.29
CA GLN A 163 7.09 15.26 -9.58
C GLN A 163 6.23 14.38 -10.50
N SER A 164 6.21 13.08 -10.33
CA SER A 164 5.47 12.18 -11.21
C SER A 164 4.29 11.47 -10.58
N GLY A 165 4.21 11.43 -9.26
CA GLY A 165 3.22 10.63 -8.55
C GLY A 165 3.34 9.12 -8.79
N LEU A 166 4.44 8.61 -9.37
CA LEU A 166 4.66 7.19 -9.62
C LEU A 166 4.62 6.36 -8.34
N ARG A 167 4.19 5.12 -8.46
CA ARG A 167 4.25 4.18 -7.33
C ARG A 167 5.70 3.75 -7.07
N SER A 168 6.03 3.49 -5.83
CA SER A 168 7.36 3.00 -5.44
C SER A 168 7.79 1.75 -6.23
N CYS A 169 6.87 0.83 -6.51
CA CYS A 169 7.18 -0.36 -7.30
C CYS A 169 7.51 -0.04 -8.76
N ASP A 170 6.97 1.02 -9.32
CA ASP A 170 7.25 1.44 -10.70
C ASP A 170 8.61 2.16 -10.74
N ILE A 171 8.89 3.05 -9.78
CA ILE A 171 10.20 3.75 -9.67
C ILE A 171 11.37 2.78 -9.51
N ILE A 172 11.27 1.80 -8.61
CA ILE A 172 12.37 0.85 -8.39
C ILE A 172 12.61 -0.10 -9.57
N ARG A 173 11.65 -0.23 -10.47
CA ARG A 173 11.74 -1.05 -11.68
C ARG A 173 12.17 -0.28 -12.92
N LEU A 174 12.32 1.05 -12.82
CA LEU A 174 12.78 1.85 -13.95
C LEU A 174 14.11 1.32 -14.47
N THR A 175 14.15 1.13 -15.79
CA THR A 175 15.36 0.77 -16.55
C THR A 175 15.84 1.94 -17.37
N PHE A 176 17.04 1.84 -17.93
CA PHE A 176 17.59 2.88 -18.79
C PHE A 176 16.67 3.19 -19.98
N ASP A 177 16.03 2.18 -20.55
CA ASP A 177 15.14 2.31 -21.71
C ASP A 177 13.85 3.07 -21.38
N CYS A 178 13.52 3.22 -20.10
CA CYS A 178 12.35 4.00 -19.67
C CYS A 178 12.55 5.51 -19.86
N ILE A 179 13.80 5.99 -19.93
CA ILE A 179 14.11 7.41 -19.98
C ILE A 179 14.59 7.81 -21.37
N ASN A 180 13.84 8.67 -22.05
CA ASN A 180 14.27 9.35 -23.25
C ASN A 180 14.80 10.74 -22.89
N TRP A 181 16.12 10.84 -22.77
CA TRP A 181 16.79 12.10 -22.43
C TRP A 181 16.63 13.19 -23.49
N ARG A 182 16.45 12.80 -24.76
CA ARG A 182 16.31 13.73 -25.88
C ARG A 182 14.95 14.41 -25.89
N THR A 183 13.88 13.62 -25.71
CA THR A 183 12.50 14.12 -25.67
C THR A 183 12.08 14.56 -24.25
N ARG A 184 12.93 14.30 -23.24
CA ARG A 184 12.65 14.53 -21.83
C ARG A 184 11.38 13.85 -21.37
N GLU A 185 11.29 12.56 -21.62
CA GLU A 185 10.14 11.73 -21.25
C GLU A 185 10.56 10.49 -20.48
N ILE A 186 9.73 10.08 -19.55
CA ILE A 186 9.79 8.79 -18.86
C ILE A 186 8.61 7.96 -19.32
N ARG A 187 8.87 6.79 -19.91
CA ARG A 187 7.84 5.85 -20.36
C ARG A 187 7.81 4.64 -19.46
N VAL A 188 6.67 4.40 -18.81
CA VAL A 188 6.51 3.34 -17.82
C VAL A 188 5.26 2.53 -18.11
N VAL A 189 5.38 1.20 -18.10
CA VAL A 189 4.23 0.31 -17.95
C VAL A 189 4.04 0.03 -16.47
N GLN A 190 2.97 0.52 -15.89
CA GLN A 190 2.72 0.40 -14.45
C GLN A 190 2.54 -1.06 -14.05
N HIS A 191 3.36 -1.52 -13.11
CA HIS A 191 3.38 -2.92 -12.68
C HIS A 191 2.04 -3.42 -12.13
N LYS A 192 1.30 -2.55 -11.42
CA LYS A 192 0.04 -2.95 -10.78
C LYS A 192 -1.16 -2.97 -11.73
N THR A 193 -1.19 -2.12 -12.74
CA THR A 193 -2.36 -1.91 -13.62
C THR A 193 -2.10 -2.34 -15.06
N GLY A 194 -0.84 -2.57 -15.43
CA GLY A 194 -0.44 -2.83 -16.81
C GLY A 194 -0.57 -1.62 -17.75
N GLN A 195 -0.96 -0.44 -17.23
CA GLN A 195 -1.20 0.74 -18.05
C GLN A 195 0.12 1.41 -18.44
N PRO A 196 0.33 1.67 -19.73
CA PRO A 196 1.43 2.51 -20.19
C PRO A 196 1.14 3.96 -19.86
N ILE A 197 2.12 4.67 -19.33
CA ILE A 197 2.07 6.10 -19.09
C ILE A 197 3.33 6.77 -19.59
N VAL A 198 3.20 8.00 -20.06
CA VAL A 198 4.31 8.88 -20.44
C VAL A 198 4.28 10.09 -19.52
N ILE A 199 5.40 10.38 -18.90
CA ILE A 199 5.57 11.44 -17.91
C ILE A 199 6.68 12.36 -18.39
N PRO A 200 6.56 13.69 -18.28
CA PRO A 200 7.65 14.60 -18.55
C PRO A 200 8.79 14.36 -17.55
N LEU A 201 10.02 14.42 -18.05
CA LEU A 201 11.22 14.40 -17.23
C LEU A 201 11.61 15.84 -16.91
N GLU A 202 11.17 16.32 -15.78
CA GLU A 202 11.48 17.66 -15.29
C GLU A 202 13.00 17.82 -15.06
N PRO A 203 13.55 19.01 -15.26
CA PRO A 203 15.00 19.25 -15.16
C PRO A 203 15.60 18.81 -13.83
N GLU A 204 14.93 19.06 -12.72
CA GLU A 204 15.40 18.67 -11.39
C GLU A 204 15.47 17.15 -11.23
N THR A 205 14.42 16.43 -11.64
CA THR A 205 14.41 14.97 -11.65
C THR A 205 15.48 14.41 -12.58
N GLY A 206 15.61 14.98 -13.77
CA GLY A 206 16.63 14.58 -14.74
C GLY A 206 18.05 14.73 -14.20
N ASN A 207 18.35 15.88 -13.61
CA ASN A 207 19.65 16.15 -12.99
C ASN A 207 19.93 15.21 -11.81
N ALA A 208 18.97 14.97 -10.94
CA ALA A 208 19.13 14.07 -9.81
C ALA A 208 19.39 12.62 -10.27
N ILE A 209 18.66 12.15 -11.29
CA ILE A 209 18.90 10.81 -11.87
C ILE A 209 20.27 10.75 -12.54
N ALA A 210 20.63 11.75 -13.33
CA ALA A 210 21.94 11.82 -14.02
C ALA A 210 23.09 11.83 -13.01
N ASP A 211 23.01 12.63 -11.94
CA ASP A 211 24.04 12.66 -10.90
C ASP A 211 24.17 11.30 -10.21
N TYR A 212 23.07 10.65 -9.91
CA TYR A 212 23.13 9.30 -9.36
C TYR A 212 23.77 8.31 -10.34
N LEU A 213 23.41 8.34 -11.62
CA LEU A 213 23.93 7.42 -12.63
C LEU A 213 25.45 7.60 -12.84
N LEU A 214 25.92 8.84 -12.87
CA LEU A 214 27.30 9.17 -13.16
C LEU A 214 28.22 9.03 -11.93
N ASN A 215 27.69 9.42 -10.75
CA ASN A 215 28.53 9.64 -9.56
C ASN A 215 28.12 8.74 -8.37
N GLY A 216 27.05 7.96 -8.47
CA GLY A 216 26.56 7.17 -7.33
C GLY A 216 26.24 5.72 -7.65
N ARG A 217 25.79 5.40 -8.85
CA ARG A 217 25.35 4.06 -9.20
C ARG A 217 26.51 3.07 -9.27
N PRO A 218 26.43 1.92 -8.54
CA PRO A 218 27.47 0.91 -8.63
C PRO A 218 27.54 0.31 -10.04
N LYS A 219 28.76 -0.03 -10.49
CA LYS A 219 28.95 -0.72 -11.77
C LYS A 219 28.20 -2.05 -11.76
N SER A 220 27.34 -2.27 -12.74
CA SER A 220 26.48 -3.46 -12.80
C SER A 220 25.91 -3.62 -14.22
N SER A 221 25.70 -4.86 -14.66
CA SER A 221 24.98 -5.21 -15.88
C SER A 221 23.45 -5.17 -15.73
N LEU A 222 22.94 -4.91 -14.53
CA LEU A 222 21.50 -4.82 -14.28
C LEU A 222 20.90 -3.61 -15.02
N PRO A 223 19.77 -3.78 -15.72
CA PRO A 223 19.14 -2.70 -16.47
C PRO A 223 18.45 -1.66 -15.59
N GLN A 224 18.18 -1.98 -14.31
CA GLN A 224 17.51 -1.06 -13.40
C GLN A 224 18.39 0.16 -13.07
N ILE A 225 17.78 1.33 -13.09
CA ILE A 225 18.45 2.59 -12.73
C ILE A 225 18.87 2.55 -11.26
N PHE A 226 17.94 2.24 -10.35
CA PHE A 226 18.15 2.29 -8.90
C PHE A 226 18.52 0.92 -8.34
N LEU A 227 19.71 0.84 -7.73
CA LEU A 227 20.27 -0.41 -7.22
C LEU A 227 20.47 -0.38 -5.70
N CYS A 228 20.59 -1.57 -5.11
CA CYS A 228 20.96 -1.75 -3.72
C CYS A 228 22.46 -1.49 -3.55
N HIS A 229 22.83 -0.72 -2.52
CA HIS A 229 24.22 -0.39 -2.17
C HIS A 229 24.73 -1.16 -0.97
N VAL A 230 23.88 -1.93 -0.31
CA VAL A 230 24.25 -2.70 0.89
C VAL A 230 24.32 -4.19 0.52
N GLY A 231 25.48 -4.79 0.77
CA GLY A 231 25.76 -6.16 0.38
C GLY A 231 25.97 -6.31 -1.13
N ALA A 232 25.54 -7.43 -1.70
CA ALA A 232 25.65 -7.67 -3.15
C ALA A 232 24.81 -6.67 -3.95
N VAL A 233 25.37 -6.16 -5.05
CA VAL A 233 24.65 -5.27 -5.98
C VAL A 233 23.49 -6.02 -6.62
N ARG A 234 22.30 -5.53 -6.43
CA ARG A 234 21.03 -6.13 -6.92
C ARG A 234 19.93 -5.09 -7.09
N ALA A 235 18.88 -5.45 -7.80
CA ALA A 235 17.68 -4.65 -7.89
C ALA A 235 17.07 -4.39 -6.50
N LEU A 236 16.43 -3.24 -6.33
CA LEU A 236 15.72 -2.90 -5.09
C LEU A 236 14.47 -3.76 -4.92
N LYS A 237 14.12 -4.08 -3.68
CA LYS A 237 12.86 -4.77 -3.34
C LYS A 237 11.74 -3.76 -3.11
N SER A 238 10.50 -4.16 -3.32
CA SER A 238 9.32 -3.28 -3.19
C SER A 238 9.20 -2.57 -1.84
N ARG A 239 9.68 -3.18 -0.76
CA ARG A 239 9.70 -2.57 0.58
C ARG A 239 10.73 -1.45 0.75
N THR A 240 11.71 -1.36 -0.15
CA THR A 240 12.82 -0.38 -0.02
C THR A 240 12.31 1.05 -0.07
N GLY A 241 11.35 1.38 -0.94
CA GLY A 241 10.79 2.73 -1.02
C GLY A 241 10.20 3.21 0.32
N SER A 242 9.40 2.37 0.98
CA SER A 242 8.84 2.72 2.29
C SER A 242 9.92 2.90 3.36
N ALA A 243 10.97 2.08 3.35
CA ALA A 243 12.08 2.20 4.29
C ALA A 243 12.88 3.50 4.08
N ILE A 244 13.10 3.90 2.82
CA ILE A 244 13.76 5.17 2.46
C ILE A 244 12.98 6.35 3.06
N VAL A 245 11.69 6.44 2.75
CA VAL A 245 10.86 7.56 3.24
C VAL A 245 10.80 7.58 4.76
N SER A 246 10.59 6.42 5.41
CA SER A 246 10.55 6.35 6.89
C SER A 246 11.86 6.82 7.53
N LYS A 247 13.01 6.51 6.92
CA LYS A 247 14.33 6.96 7.37
C LYS A 247 14.40 8.50 7.37
N TYR A 248 14.06 9.11 6.24
CA TYR A 248 14.19 10.55 6.06
C TYR A 248 13.11 11.36 6.77
N MET A 249 11.88 10.82 6.89
CA MET A 249 10.83 11.43 7.73
C MET A 249 11.29 11.58 9.19
N LYS A 250 11.95 10.54 9.72
CA LYS A 250 12.50 10.61 11.08
C LYS A 250 13.54 11.73 11.22
N GLY A 251 14.44 11.87 10.25
CA GLY A 251 15.44 12.95 10.21
C GLY A 251 14.81 14.33 10.07
N ALA A 252 13.76 14.46 9.28
CA ALA A 252 13.03 15.70 9.06
C ALA A 252 12.08 16.10 10.21
N GLY A 253 11.98 15.30 11.29
CA GLY A 253 11.06 15.55 12.39
C GLY A 253 9.58 15.39 12.01
N ILE A 254 9.26 14.59 11.01
CA ILE A 254 7.89 14.33 10.54
C ILE A 254 7.37 13.10 11.29
N HIS A 255 6.56 13.32 12.34
CA HIS A 255 6.09 12.27 13.24
C HIS A 255 4.67 11.77 12.96
N SER A 256 3.96 12.36 12.02
CA SER A 256 2.58 11.98 11.70
C SER A 256 2.52 10.60 11.03
N GLY A 257 1.76 9.69 11.67
CA GLY A 257 1.71 8.25 11.40
C GLY A 257 1.42 7.85 9.94
N TYR A 258 1.61 6.57 9.63
CA TYR A 258 1.29 5.87 8.36
C TYR A 258 1.56 6.62 7.03
N ARG A 259 2.48 7.58 7.01
CA ARG A 259 3.00 8.19 5.80
C ARG A 259 4.15 7.32 5.26
N GLY A 260 4.26 7.23 3.97
CA GLY A 260 5.27 6.46 3.30
C GLY A 260 5.39 6.89 1.85
N PHE A 261 6.04 6.12 1.01
CA PHE A 261 6.27 6.47 -0.38
C PHE A 261 4.98 6.83 -1.15
N HIS A 262 3.84 6.20 -0.80
CA HIS A 262 2.55 6.51 -1.42
C HIS A 262 2.02 7.91 -1.08
N SER A 263 2.56 8.56 -0.06
CA SER A 263 2.18 9.94 0.29
C SER A 263 2.66 10.96 -0.75
N PHE A 264 3.79 10.74 -1.42
CA PHE A 264 4.20 11.55 -2.56
C PHE A 264 3.15 11.58 -3.67
N ARG A 265 2.59 10.43 -3.99
CA ARG A 265 1.53 10.33 -4.99
C ARG A 265 0.25 11.06 -4.57
N ARG A 266 -0.04 11.10 -3.26
CA ARG A 266 -1.16 11.89 -2.75
C ARG A 266 -0.88 13.37 -2.86
N THR A 267 0.31 13.81 -2.45
CA THR A 267 0.75 15.20 -2.63
C THR A 267 0.63 15.61 -4.10
N PHE A 268 1.19 14.82 -5.01
CA PHE A 268 1.09 15.09 -6.45
C PHE A 268 -0.36 15.24 -6.91
N ALA A 269 -1.25 14.31 -6.55
CA ALA A 269 -2.66 14.37 -6.91
C ALA A 269 -3.38 15.57 -6.28
N THR A 270 -3.07 15.92 -5.04
CA THR A 270 -3.64 17.07 -4.35
C THR A 270 -3.19 18.38 -5.00
N ASN A 271 -1.90 18.48 -5.33
CA ASN A 271 -1.38 19.67 -6.01
C ASN A 271 -2.02 19.87 -7.40
N LEU A 272 -2.24 18.79 -8.15
CA LEU A 272 -2.95 18.86 -9.43
C LEU A 272 -4.40 19.34 -9.25
N LEU A 273 -5.12 18.83 -8.24
CA LEU A 273 -6.47 19.28 -7.94
C LEU A 273 -6.52 20.75 -7.54
N GLN A 274 -5.59 21.21 -6.71
CA GLN A 274 -5.48 22.62 -6.28
C GLN A 274 -5.19 23.55 -7.47
N ASN A 275 -4.51 23.03 -8.51
CA ASN A 275 -4.29 23.72 -9.77
C ASN A 275 -5.42 23.50 -10.80
N GLU A 276 -6.59 23.10 -10.32
CA GLU A 276 -7.82 22.95 -11.12
C GLU A 276 -7.73 21.92 -12.27
N VAL A 277 -6.78 20.98 -12.21
CA VAL A 277 -6.67 19.91 -13.20
C VAL A 277 -7.88 18.95 -13.06
N PRO A 278 -8.61 18.65 -14.14
CA PRO A 278 -9.75 17.74 -14.10
C PRO A 278 -9.38 16.38 -13.51
N ILE A 279 -10.27 15.82 -12.68
CA ILE A 279 -10.02 14.56 -11.97
C ILE A 279 -9.77 13.39 -12.91
N GLU A 280 -10.40 13.38 -14.08
CA GLU A 280 -10.22 12.37 -15.12
C GLU A 280 -8.79 12.39 -15.67
N LEU A 281 -8.24 13.59 -15.86
CA LEU A 281 -6.87 13.76 -16.31
C LEU A 281 -5.87 13.32 -15.22
N ILE A 282 -6.14 13.66 -13.95
CA ILE A 282 -5.34 13.19 -12.82
C ILE A 282 -5.34 11.66 -12.77
N GLN A 283 -6.50 11.03 -13.00
CA GLN A 283 -6.59 9.56 -13.05
C GLN A 283 -5.75 8.97 -14.17
N GLN A 284 -5.80 9.56 -15.37
CA GLN A 284 -4.99 9.14 -16.51
C GLN A 284 -3.49 9.27 -16.20
N MET A 285 -3.07 10.43 -15.70
CA MET A 285 -1.67 10.68 -15.31
C MET A 285 -1.18 9.71 -14.26
N LEU A 286 -2.05 9.35 -13.33
CA LEU A 286 -1.74 8.36 -12.30
C LEU A 286 -1.91 6.91 -12.77
N GLY A 287 -2.44 6.64 -13.97
CA GLY A 287 -2.75 5.29 -14.47
C GLY A 287 -3.70 4.54 -13.55
N GLN A 288 -4.80 5.20 -13.14
CA GLN A 288 -5.86 4.61 -12.32
C GLN A 288 -7.02 4.17 -13.22
N THR A 289 -7.41 2.89 -13.12
CA THR A 289 -8.47 2.31 -13.95
C THR A 289 -9.88 2.51 -13.38
N HIS A 290 -9.99 2.84 -12.08
CA HIS A 290 -11.28 3.00 -11.40
C HIS A 290 -11.41 4.38 -10.78
N ILE A 291 -12.55 5.04 -11.02
CA ILE A 291 -12.88 6.37 -10.48
C ILE A 291 -12.88 6.39 -8.94
N ASP A 292 -13.23 5.28 -8.30
CA ASP A 292 -13.18 5.13 -6.84
C ASP A 292 -11.78 5.32 -6.25
N SER A 293 -10.74 5.13 -7.06
CA SER A 293 -9.35 5.37 -6.64
C SER A 293 -9.03 6.84 -6.45
N ALA A 294 -9.79 7.74 -7.09
CA ALA A 294 -9.64 9.18 -6.99
C ALA A 294 -10.54 9.82 -5.92
N LYS A 295 -11.61 9.13 -5.48
CA LYS A 295 -12.51 9.62 -4.41
C LYS A 295 -11.78 10.16 -3.17
N PRO A 296 -10.67 9.56 -2.70
CA PRO A 296 -9.91 10.11 -1.59
C PRO A 296 -9.37 11.53 -1.85
N TYR A 297 -9.11 11.90 -3.09
CA TYR A 297 -8.60 13.23 -3.43
C TYR A 297 -9.72 14.27 -3.45
N LEU A 298 -10.91 13.90 -3.91
CA LEU A 298 -12.09 14.77 -3.93
C LEU A 298 -12.51 15.25 -2.54
N SER A 299 -12.27 14.45 -1.50
CA SER A 299 -12.61 14.83 -0.13
C SER A 299 -11.71 15.90 0.48
N ILE A 300 -10.64 16.32 -0.22
CA ILE A 300 -9.73 17.39 0.20
C ILE A 300 -10.07 18.69 -0.50
N ASP A 301 -10.74 18.64 -1.64
CA ASP A 301 -11.10 19.82 -2.40
C ASP A 301 -12.32 20.52 -1.79
N GLU A 302 -12.11 21.09 -0.58
CA GLU A 302 -13.15 21.91 0.07
C GLU A 302 -13.59 23.10 -0.77
N GLN A 303 -12.69 23.66 -1.59
CA GLN A 303 -13.00 24.79 -2.46
C GLN A 303 -13.86 24.35 -3.64
N GLY A 304 -13.53 23.24 -4.30
CA GLY A 304 -14.36 22.66 -5.33
C GLY A 304 -15.73 22.23 -4.81
N LEU A 305 -15.77 21.61 -3.62
CA LEU A 305 -17.04 21.25 -2.95
C LEU A 305 -17.89 22.49 -2.61
N LYS A 306 -17.28 23.59 -2.15
CA LYS A 306 -17.98 24.84 -1.89
C LYS A 306 -18.55 25.49 -3.17
N ARG A 307 -17.85 25.35 -4.31
CA ARG A 307 -18.35 25.82 -5.63
C ARG A 307 -19.54 24.99 -6.11
N CYS A 308 -19.60 23.70 -5.77
CA CYS A 308 -20.73 22.82 -6.08
C CYS A 308 -21.90 22.96 -5.11
N ALA A 309 -21.74 23.66 -4.00
CA ALA A 309 -22.82 23.91 -3.06
C ALA A 309 -23.86 24.84 -3.70
N LEU A 310 -25.10 24.35 -3.82
CA LEU A 310 -26.23 25.17 -4.25
C LEU A 310 -26.45 26.29 -3.22
N PRO A 311 -26.68 27.54 -3.66
CA PRO A 311 -27.05 28.60 -2.75
C PRO A 311 -28.32 28.19 -2.01
N LEU A 312 -28.31 28.31 -0.69
CA LEU A 312 -29.52 28.15 0.10
C LEU A 312 -30.51 29.23 -0.38
N LEU A 313 -31.64 28.79 -0.93
CA LEU A 313 -32.75 29.67 -1.21
C LEU A 313 -33.14 30.32 0.13
N SER A 314 -32.82 31.58 0.30
CA SER A 314 -33.34 32.36 1.44
C SER A 314 -34.87 32.36 1.30
N HIS A 315 -35.56 31.60 2.13
CA HIS A 315 -37.00 31.77 2.29
C HIS A 315 -37.19 33.17 2.84
N GLY A 316 -37.56 34.09 1.94
CA GLY A 316 -38.01 35.41 2.33
C GLY A 316 -39.15 35.27 3.33
N LYS A 317 -38.93 35.68 4.54
CA LYS A 317 -40.02 36.03 5.44
C LYS A 317 -40.69 37.25 4.85
N GLU A 318 -41.76 37.05 4.08
CA GLU A 318 -42.75 38.07 3.92
C GLU A 318 -43.41 38.29 5.29
N VAL A 319 -43.00 39.37 5.93
CA VAL A 319 -43.77 39.93 7.03
C VAL A 319 -44.89 40.71 6.36
N GLY A 320 -46.04 40.08 6.25
CA GLY A 320 -47.28 40.76 5.89
C GLY A 320 -47.74 41.66 7.04
N ASN A 321 -48.03 42.89 6.69
CA ASN A 321 -48.79 43.84 7.51
C ASN A 321 -50.15 43.32 7.88
#